data_74b27741b86eca7dd64f8a39473339b8
#
_entry.id   74b27741b86eca7dd64f8a39473339b8
#
_cell.length_a   1.000
_cell.length_b   1.000
_cell.length_c   1.000
_cell.angle_alpha   90.00
_cell.angle_beta   90.00
_cell.angle_gamma   90.00
#
_symmetry.space_group_name_H-M   'P 1'
#
loop_
_entity.id
_entity.type
_entity.pdbx_description
1 polymer ?
#
loop_
_entity_poly.entity_id
_entity_poly.type
_entity_poly.pdbx_seq_one_letter_code
_entity_poly.pdbx_strand_id
1 'polypeptide(L)'
;MKCRIILELLAILFFTGCYNREQISRLDEAEALIQNKPDSALTILQQLKSEGSQAEQARYALLYSEALDKNHIKATNDSLIRRAWEYYKHHPKDLRRQCKTLYYWGKVKLRAGDKPGALRLYLKVEEKLKDTNEPYYAGLLYSQIGEVYYDQMNYSRAYHYFREARNNFRQSDNTREETEATLDMAAATFNSKDMEKAMRLYSAALDLADEHKYDKLAKASLTNLASLYVVSGKKQIPHDLLQRIELSARQDTLYGYHTLVDANLLKNRIDSARYYLALAETHSTDIRDMADLQYTAYRIEAQARNFEKATEKIHHYIYLTDSLTRSNMQFSAGMVERDYFKERSKFAEYRMKNRTTWEIAVASIIFLIIGVAYYIIRQRLRLQRERTDRYLLLAEEANTQYKTLTEHMEGQRNAESHLKGLVASRFDIIDKLGKTYYERENTASQQAAMFHEVKQIITDFAENNAMFQELELIVNTCHDNAMEKLRNDFPSMKEADIRLLCYIFVGFSPQVISLFMKDTVANVYARKSRLKSRIKSAETANKELFLALFG
;
A
#
# COMPACT_ATOMS: atom_id res chain seq x y z
N MET A 1 -50.12 -35.28 -3.07
CA MET A 1 -48.69 -35.25 -3.41
C MET A 1 -48.09 -33.83 -3.46
N LYS A 2 -48.63 -32.91 -4.20
CA LYS A 2 -48.06 -31.53 -4.35
C LYS A 2 -47.94 -30.76 -3.05
N CYS A 3 -48.92 -30.84 -2.11
CA CYS A 3 -48.84 -30.15 -0.80
C CYS A 3 -47.75 -30.70 0.12
N ARG A 4 -47.44 -31.99 0.06
CA ARG A 4 -46.40 -32.64 0.89
C ARG A 4 -45.01 -32.22 0.41
N ILE A 5 -44.79 -32.10 -0.90
CA ILE A 5 -43.53 -31.63 -1.49
C ILE A 5 -43.28 -30.14 -1.15
N ILE A 6 -44.35 -29.33 -1.16
CA ILE A 6 -44.23 -27.91 -0.75
C ILE A 6 -43.91 -27.76 0.74
N LEU A 7 -44.50 -28.62 1.59
CA LEU A 7 -44.21 -28.62 3.04
C LEU A 7 -42.76 -29.07 3.34
N GLU A 8 -42.30 -30.10 2.62
CA GLU A 8 -40.90 -30.56 2.74
C GLU A 8 -39.91 -29.53 2.21
N LEU A 9 -40.21 -28.83 1.09
CA LEU A 9 -39.40 -27.71 0.61
C LEU A 9 -39.40 -26.51 1.55
N LEU A 10 -40.53 -26.18 2.17
CA LEU A 10 -40.62 -25.12 3.20
C LEU A 10 -39.88 -25.51 4.48
N ALA A 11 -39.96 -26.76 4.91
CA ALA A 11 -39.20 -27.26 6.04
C ALA A 11 -37.69 -27.20 5.78
N ILE A 12 -37.21 -27.60 4.59
CA ILE A 12 -35.81 -27.52 4.18
C ILE A 12 -35.35 -26.05 4.16
N LEU A 13 -36.16 -25.12 3.64
CA LEU A 13 -35.88 -23.68 3.65
C LEU A 13 -35.83 -23.09 5.07
N PHE A 14 -36.69 -23.55 5.97
CA PHE A 14 -36.68 -23.14 7.38
C PHE A 14 -35.46 -23.68 8.12
N PHE A 15 -35.11 -24.96 7.94
CA PHE A 15 -33.94 -25.55 8.57
C PHE A 15 -32.61 -24.97 8.04
N THR A 16 -32.51 -24.72 6.74
CA THR A 16 -31.33 -24.03 6.16
C THR A 16 -31.23 -22.59 6.63
N GLY A 17 -32.34 -21.87 6.77
CA GLY A 17 -32.38 -20.48 7.28
C GLY A 17 -32.00 -20.38 8.75
N CYS A 18 -32.44 -21.30 9.62
CA CYS A 18 -32.06 -21.33 11.04
C CYS A 18 -30.60 -21.72 11.23
N TYR A 19 -30.10 -22.71 10.51
CA TYR A 19 -28.72 -23.16 10.54
C TYR A 19 -27.74 -22.06 10.13
N ASN A 20 -28.08 -21.34 9.06
CA ASN A 20 -27.25 -20.24 8.56
C ASN A 20 -27.21 -19.05 9.57
N ARG A 21 -28.29 -18.80 10.26
CA ARG A 21 -28.38 -17.73 11.29
C ARG A 21 -27.56 -18.06 12.54
N GLU A 22 -27.54 -19.31 12.96
CA GLU A 22 -26.72 -19.78 14.09
C GLU A 22 -25.24 -19.69 13.76
N GLN A 23 -24.84 -20.12 12.55
CA GLN A 23 -23.46 -20.07 12.11
C GLN A 23 -22.93 -18.62 12.01
N ILE A 24 -23.73 -17.69 11.48
CA ILE A 24 -23.40 -16.26 11.45
C ILE A 24 -23.22 -15.71 12.87
N SER A 25 -24.14 -16.02 13.77
CA SER A 25 -24.06 -15.58 15.18
C SER A 25 -22.81 -16.09 15.88
N ARG A 26 -22.41 -17.33 15.64
CA ARG A 26 -21.17 -17.88 16.19
C ARG A 26 -19.91 -17.26 15.57
N LEU A 27 -19.93 -16.92 14.28
CA LEU A 27 -18.86 -16.17 13.66
C LEU A 27 -18.75 -14.75 14.24
N ASP A 28 -19.89 -14.10 14.54
CA ASP A 28 -19.92 -12.78 15.21
C ASP A 28 -19.33 -12.88 16.63
N GLU A 29 -19.69 -13.91 17.37
CA GLU A 29 -19.16 -14.18 18.71
C GLU A 29 -17.65 -14.43 18.69
N ALA A 30 -17.17 -15.27 17.75
CA ALA A 30 -15.75 -15.54 17.59
C ALA A 30 -14.97 -14.24 17.20
N GLU A 31 -15.51 -13.42 16.28
CA GLU A 31 -14.91 -12.15 15.88
C GLU A 31 -14.81 -11.15 17.05
N ALA A 32 -15.82 -11.11 17.92
CA ALA A 32 -15.81 -10.25 19.11
C ALA A 32 -14.79 -10.72 20.17
N LEU A 33 -14.57 -12.02 20.30
CA LEU A 33 -13.68 -12.60 21.32
C LEU A 33 -12.21 -12.63 20.88
N ILE A 34 -11.93 -12.61 19.57
CA ILE A 34 -10.62 -12.96 19.01
C ILE A 34 -9.46 -12.09 19.53
N GLN A 35 -9.72 -10.84 19.92
CA GLN A 35 -8.69 -9.93 20.44
C GLN A 35 -8.42 -10.19 21.93
N ASN A 36 -9.45 -10.43 22.72
CA ASN A 36 -9.36 -10.48 24.19
C ASN A 36 -9.30 -11.91 24.74
N LYS A 37 -9.90 -12.87 24.04
CA LYS A 37 -9.99 -14.29 24.43
C LYS A 37 -9.79 -15.19 23.21
N PRO A 38 -8.58 -15.18 22.61
CA PRO A 38 -8.32 -15.89 21.36
C PRO A 38 -8.49 -17.43 21.47
N ASP A 39 -8.27 -18.01 22.63
CA ASP A 39 -8.52 -19.42 22.92
C ASP A 39 -10.00 -19.78 22.83
N SER A 40 -10.87 -18.97 23.42
CA SER A 40 -12.32 -19.13 23.32
C SER A 40 -12.82 -18.95 21.89
N ALA A 41 -12.30 -17.94 21.18
CA ALA A 41 -12.61 -17.73 19.76
C ALA A 41 -12.19 -18.94 18.91
N LEU A 42 -11.01 -19.49 19.14
CA LEU A 42 -10.54 -20.70 18.45
C LEU A 42 -11.44 -21.92 18.73
N THR A 43 -11.84 -22.10 19.97
CA THR A 43 -12.75 -23.20 20.36
C THR A 43 -14.08 -23.12 19.63
N ILE A 44 -14.67 -21.92 19.54
CA ILE A 44 -15.91 -21.68 18.78
C ILE A 44 -15.68 -22.02 17.30
N LEU A 45 -14.60 -21.53 16.71
CA LEU A 45 -14.29 -21.75 15.30
C LEU A 45 -14.00 -23.21 14.96
N GLN A 46 -13.41 -23.99 15.89
CA GLN A 46 -13.18 -25.42 15.72
C GLN A 46 -14.48 -26.25 15.70
N GLN A 47 -15.52 -25.76 16.37
CA GLN A 47 -16.84 -26.41 16.37
C GLN A 47 -17.66 -26.08 15.12
N LEU A 48 -17.31 -25.00 14.40
CA LEU A 48 -17.98 -24.61 13.18
C LEU A 48 -17.47 -25.44 11.99
N LYS A 49 -18.39 -25.80 11.10
CA LYS A 49 -18.03 -26.37 9.81
C LYS A 49 -17.80 -25.25 8.81
N SER A 50 -16.84 -25.44 7.90
CA SER A 50 -16.57 -24.49 6.80
C SER A 50 -17.63 -24.66 5.68
N GLU A 51 -18.89 -24.55 6.05
CA GLU A 51 -20.06 -24.67 5.18
C GLU A 51 -20.78 -23.30 5.08
N GLY A 52 -21.73 -23.16 4.18
CA GLY A 52 -22.48 -21.93 3.98
C GLY A 52 -22.09 -21.16 2.73
N SER A 53 -22.48 -19.90 2.64
CA SER A 53 -22.17 -19.00 1.52
C SER A 53 -20.67 -18.77 1.36
N GLN A 54 -20.21 -18.38 0.18
CA GLN A 54 -18.80 -18.03 -0.04
C GLN A 54 -18.31 -16.93 0.91
N ALA A 55 -19.17 -15.99 1.29
CA ALA A 55 -18.87 -14.94 2.25
C ALA A 55 -18.59 -15.50 3.66
N GLU A 56 -19.43 -16.42 4.12
CA GLU A 56 -19.29 -17.08 5.43
C GLU A 56 -18.04 -17.96 5.47
N GLN A 57 -17.81 -18.75 4.41
CA GLN A 57 -16.61 -19.56 4.30
C GLN A 57 -15.32 -18.71 4.29
N ALA A 58 -15.34 -17.57 3.61
CA ALA A 58 -14.22 -16.63 3.59
C ALA A 58 -14.00 -15.98 4.96
N ARG A 59 -15.09 -15.59 5.63
CA ARG A 59 -15.03 -15.02 6.99
C ARG A 59 -14.51 -16.04 7.99
N TYR A 60 -15.02 -17.27 7.95
CA TYR A 60 -14.52 -18.37 8.78
C TYR A 60 -13.03 -18.60 8.57
N ALA A 61 -12.58 -18.70 7.31
CA ALA A 61 -11.20 -18.94 6.97
C ALA A 61 -10.26 -17.81 7.48
N LEU A 62 -10.71 -16.57 7.41
CA LEU A 62 -9.97 -15.42 7.95
C LEU A 62 -9.90 -15.49 9.48
N LEU A 63 -11.03 -15.62 10.16
CA LEU A 63 -11.11 -15.64 11.62
C LEU A 63 -10.34 -16.84 12.21
N TYR A 64 -10.44 -18.01 11.57
CA TYR A 64 -9.70 -19.20 12.02
C TYR A 64 -8.18 -19.00 11.90
N SER A 65 -7.72 -18.39 10.80
CA SER A 65 -6.29 -18.07 10.61
C SER A 65 -5.81 -17.03 11.62
N GLU A 66 -6.62 -16.03 11.94
CA GLU A 66 -6.35 -15.05 12.99
C GLU A 66 -6.30 -15.70 14.37
N ALA A 67 -7.28 -16.57 14.69
CA ALA A 67 -7.32 -17.28 15.97
C ALA A 67 -6.12 -18.21 16.17
N LEU A 68 -5.68 -18.93 15.13
CA LEU A 68 -4.46 -19.74 15.18
C LEU A 68 -3.22 -18.87 15.49
N ASP A 69 -3.09 -17.72 14.84
CA ASP A 69 -1.96 -16.82 15.07
C ASP A 69 -1.96 -16.27 16.50
N LYS A 70 -3.10 -15.78 16.98
CA LYS A 70 -3.26 -15.25 18.35
C LYS A 70 -3.03 -16.29 19.45
N ASN A 71 -3.29 -17.56 19.17
CA ASN A 71 -2.99 -18.68 20.07
C ASN A 71 -1.59 -19.27 19.88
N HIS A 72 -0.72 -18.60 19.13
CA HIS A 72 0.65 -19.05 18.83
C HIS A 72 0.74 -20.45 18.18
N ILE A 73 -0.33 -20.90 17.53
CA ILE A 73 -0.35 -22.19 16.81
C ILE A 73 0.29 -22.01 15.45
N LYS A 74 1.32 -22.81 15.16
CA LYS A 74 2.10 -22.73 13.92
C LYS A 74 1.30 -23.30 12.75
N ALA A 75 0.62 -22.45 11.98
CA ALA A 75 0.04 -22.82 10.70
C ALA A 75 1.06 -22.55 9.57
N THR A 76 1.42 -23.58 8.80
CA THR A 76 2.33 -23.49 7.65
C THR A 76 1.63 -23.71 6.32
N ASN A 77 0.40 -24.25 6.35
CA ASN A 77 -0.43 -24.47 5.18
C ASN A 77 -1.32 -23.25 4.91
N ASP A 78 -1.23 -22.68 3.73
CA ASP A 78 -1.95 -21.46 3.34
C ASP A 78 -3.30 -21.70 2.66
N SER A 79 -3.74 -22.97 2.49
CA SER A 79 -4.97 -23.32 1.78
C SER A 79 -6.22 -22.64 2.36
N LEU A 80 -6.28 -22.53 3.69
CA LEU A 80 -7.41 -21.92 4.38
C LEU A 80 -7.46 -20.40 4.14
N ILE A 81 -6.39 -19.69 4.44
CA ILE A 81 -6.35 -18.22 4.27
C ILE A 81 -6.42 -17.81 2.81
N ARG A 82 -5.92 -18.63 1.88
CA ARG A 82 -6.05 -18.42 0.45
C ARG A 82 -7.52 -18.43 0.01
N ARG A 83 -8.37 -19.29 0.61
CA ARG A 83 -9.82 -19.28 0.34
C ARG A 83 -10.45 -17.94 0.73
N ALA A 84 -10.06 -17.37 1.88
CA ALA A 84 -10.51 -16.03 2.26
C ALA A 84 -10.08 -14.98 1.23
N TRP A 85 -8.83 -15.04 0.76
CA TRP A 85 -8.33 -14.11 -0.25
C TRP A 85 -9.06 -14.23 -1.59
N GLU A 86 -9.36 -15.45 -2.07
CA GLU A 86 -10.09 -15.65 -3.32
C GLU A 86 -11.45 -14.94 -3.30
N TYR A 87 -12.10 -14.89 -2.16
CA TYR A 87 -13.34 -14.13 -1.98
C TYR A 87 -13.09 -12.62 -1.86
N TYR A 88 -12.26 -12.19 -0.90
CA TYR A 88 -12.11 -10.76 -0.59
C TYR A 88 -11.42 -9.95 -1.69
N LYS A 89 -10.60 -10.54 -2.54
CA LYS A 89 -9.97 -9.85 -3.67
C LYS A 89 -11.01 -9.26 -4.66
N HIS A 90 -12.20 -9.85 -4.73
CA HIS A 90 -13.32 -9.39 -5.57
C HIS A 90 -14.29 -8.45 -4.83
N HIS A 91 -14.00 -8.11 -3.56
CA HIS A 91 -14.82 -7.24 -2.73
C HIS A 91 -14.02 -5.98 -2.31
N PRO A 92 -13.76 -5.05 -3.26
CA PRO A 92 -12.87 -3.91 -3.03
C PRO A 92 -13.36 -2.93 -1.95
N LYS A 93 -14.65 -2.97 -1.61
CA LYS A 93 -15.23 -2.16 -0.52
C LYS A 93 -14.87 -2.68 0.87
N ASP A 94 -14.53 -3.95 1.03
CA ASP A 94 -14.14 -4.56 2.30
C ASP A 94 -12.61 -4.56 2.45
N LEU A 95 -12.05 -3.34 2.45
CA LEU A 95 -10.61 -3.12 2.50
C LEU A 95 -10.00 -3.67 3.80
N ARG A 96 -10.72 -3.56 4.92
CA ARG A 96 -10.28 -4.07 6.22
C ARG A 96 -10.05 -5.58 6.18
N ARG A 97 -11.02 -6.37 5.69
CA ARG A 97 -10.86 -7.83 5.59
C ARG A 97 -9.84 -8.24 4.54
N GLN A 98 -9.69 -7.46 3.45
CA GLN A 98 -8.61 -7.66 2.49
C GLN A 98 -7.23 -7.52 3.16
N CYS A 99 -7.00 -6.45 3.93
CA CYS A 99 -5.75 -6.21 4.65
C CYS A 99 -5.48 -7.31 5.67
N LYS A 100 -6.47 -7.66 6.50
CA LYS A 100 -6.35 -8.76 7.48
C LYS A 100 -6.00 -10.09 6.80
N THR A 101 -6.66 -10.41 5.69
CA THR A 101 -6.42 -11.66 4.96
C THR A 101 -4.98 -11.73 4.42
N LEU A 102 -4.52 -10.67 3.77
CA LEU A 102 -3.14 -10.61 3.27
C LEU A 102 -2.11 -10.64 4.40
N TYR A 103 -2.38 -9.96 5.52
CA TYR A 103 -1.53 -9.97 6.70
C TYR A 103 -1.36 -11.38 7.27
N TYR A 104 -2.47 -12.08 7.57
CA TYR A 104 -2.40 -13.45 8.11
C TYR A 104 -1.85 -14.46 7.09
N TRP A 105 -2.08 -14.24 5.80
CA TRP A 105 -1.42 -15.04 4.77
C TRP A 105 0.10 -14.83 4.79
N GLY A 106 0.55 -13.58 4.96
CA GLY A 106 1.97 -13.27 5.18
C GLY A 106 2.55 -14.01 6.39
N LYS A 107 1.82 -14.04 7.53
CA LYS A 107 2.22 -14.79 8.74
C LYS A 107 2.37 -16.29 8.46
N VAL A 108 1.43 -16.90 7.74
CA VAL A 108 1.50 -18.30 7.33
C VAL A 108 2.71 -18.57 6.44
N LYS A 109 2.95 -17.69 5.45
CA LYS A 109 4.12 -17.77 4.56
C LYS A 109 5.44 -17.67 5.34
N LEU A 110 5.50 -16.73 6.28
CA LEU A 110 6.69 -16.55 7.13
C LEU A 110 7.00 -17.82 7.94
N ARG A 111 5.96 -18.43 8.55
CA ARG A 111 6.10 -19.69 9.32
C ARG A 111 6.47 -20.89 8.45
N ALA A 112 6.07 -20.86 7.18
CA ALA A 112 6.47 -21.87 6.19
C ALA A 112 7.89 -21.64 5.63
N GLY A 113 8.62 -20.61 6.10
CA GLY A 113 9.95 -20.26 5.61
C GLY A 113 9.96 -19.41 4.33
N ASP A 114 8.79 -19.12 3.74
CA ASP A 114 8.66 -18.28 2.54
C ASP A 114 8.69 -16.79 2.92
N LYS A 115 9.86 -16.33 3.43
CA LYS A 115 10.08 -14.92 3.80
C LYS A 115 9.82 -13.95 2.62
N PRO A 116 10.28 -14.25 1.37
CA PRO A 116 9.96 -13.41 0.22
C PRO A 116 8.47 -13.32 -0.08
N GLY A 117 7.76 -14.44 -0.02
CA GLY A 117 6.32 -14.47 -0.20
C GLY A 117 5.56 -13.65 0.85
N ALA A 118 5.99 -13.77 2.12
CA ALA A 118 5.44 -12.98 3.22
C ALA A 118 5.64 -11.48 2.99
N LEU A 119 6.86 -11.06 2.66
CA LEU A 119 7.16 -9.65 2.41
C LEU A 119 6.34 -9.07 1.26
N ARG A 120 6.18 -9.82 0.15
CA ARG A 120 5.31 -9.38 -0.97
C ARG A 120 3.86 -9.16 -0.53
N LEU A 121 3.34 -10.01 0.34
CA LEU A 121 1.99 -9.85 0.88
C LEU A 121 1.90 -8.64 1.80
N TYR A 122 2.88 -8.43 2.67
CA TYR A 122 2.96 -7.27 3.57
C TYR A 122 3.03 -5.94 2.81
N LEU A 123 3.83 -5.86 1.75
CA LEU A 123 3.90 -4.65 0.90
C LEU A 123 2.55 -4.36 0.20
N LYS A 124 1.79 -5.40 -0.18
CA LYS A 124 0.42 -5.22 -0.70
C LYS A 124 -0.54 -4.69 0.37
N VAL A 125 -0.38 -5.12 1.62
CA VAL A 125 -1.18 -4.60 2.76
C VAL A 125 -0.80 -3.15 3.02
N GLU A 126 0.49 -2.81 3.03
CA GLU A 126 0.98 -1.44 3.24
C GLU A 126 0.36 -0.44 2.24
N GLU A 127 0.31 -0.83 0.96
CA GLU A 127 -0.32 -0.01 -0.07
C GLU A 127 -1.81 0.24 0.22
N LYS A 128 -2.52 -0.80 0.66
CA LYS A 128 -3.97 -0.73 0.96
C LYS A 128 -4.29 -0.01 2.28
N LEU A 129 -3.43 -0.11 3.28
CA LEU A 129 -3.65 0.53 4.58
C LEU A 129 -3.58 2.05 4.51
N LYS A 130 -2.93 2.63 3.50
CA LYS A 130 -2.91 4.09 3.27
C LYS A 130 -4.30 4.68 3.09
N ASP A 131 -5.25 3.86 2.64
CA ASP A 131 -6.65 4.25 2.41
C ASP A 131 -7.56 3.88 3.59
N THR A 132 -6.99 3.41 4.71
CA THR A 132 -7.73 3.02 5.92
C THR A 132 -7.24 3.82 7.13
N ASN A 133 -8.12 4.01 8.11
CA ASN A 133 -7.74 4.56 9.41
C ASN A 133 -7.68 3.42 10.45
N GLU A 134 -6.72 2.51 10.29
CA GLU A 134 -6.55 1.31 11.13
C GLU A 134 -5.13 1.27 11.73
N PRO A 135 -4.78 2.17 12.65
CA PRO A 135 -3.40 2.30 13.15
C PRO A 135 -2.91 1.03 13.87
N TYR A 136 -3.76 0.31 14.59
CA TYR A 136 -3.36 -0.95 15.22
C TYR A 136 -2.85 -1.99 14.20
N TYR A 137 -3.60 -2.20 13.11
CA TYR A 137 -3.18 -3.14 12.05
C TYR A 137 -1.98 -2.64 11.26
N ALA A 138 -1.84 -1.33 11.10
CA ALA A 138 -0.64 -0.73 10.52
C ALA A 138 0.59 -1.00 11.42
N GLY A 139 0.43 -0.86 12.72
CA GLY A 139 1.47 -1.19 13.70
C GLY A 139 1.91 -2.65 13.61
N LEU A 140 0.95 -3.59 13.60
CA LEU A 140 1.22 -5.02 13.43
C LEU A 140 1.95 -5.32 12.11
N LEU A 141 1.50 -4.71 11.01
CA LEU A 141 2.12 -4.88 9.70
C LEU A 141 3.58 -4.40 9.70
N TYR A 142 3.81 -3.19 10.19
CA TYR A 142 5.16 -2.60 10.22
C TYR A 142 6.10 -3.38 11.14
N SER A 143 5.62 -3.92 12.26
CA SER A 143 6.41 -4.85 13.09
C SER A 143 6.85 -6.07 12.27
N GLN A 144 5.94 -6.71 11.52
CA GLN A 144 6.29 -7.88 10.72
C GLN A 144 7.26 -7.56 9.58
N ILE A 145 7.11 -6.42 8.91
CA ILE A 145 8.05 -5.98 7.88
C ILE A 145 9.42 -5.69 8.53
N GLY A 146 9.41 -5.04 9.69
CA GLY A 146 10.63 -4.77 10.48
C GLY A 146 11.38 -6.05 10.84
N GLU A 147 10.68 -7.08 11.33
CA GLU A 147 11.26 -8.40 11.62
C GLU A 147 11.91 -9.04 10.38
N VAL A 148 11.24 -8.99 9.21
CA VAL A 148 11.80 -9.52 7.97
C VAL A 148 13.10 -8.81 7.61
N TYR A 149 13.17 -7.48 7.72
CA TYR A 149 14.39 -6.73 7.45
C TYR A 149 15.47 -6.95 8.52
N TYR A 150 15.07 -7.11 9.78
CA TYR A 150 15.98 -7.44 10.88
C TYR A 150 16.66 -8.80 10.68
N ASP A 151 15.90 -9.82 10.32
CA ASP A 151 16.41 -11.15 9.97
C ASP A 151 17.39 -11.11 8.79
N GLN A 152 17.25 -10.15 7.89
CA GLN A 152 18.14 -9.91 6.77
C GLN A 152 19.34 -9.02 7.12
N MET A 153 19.54 -8.72 8.40
CA MET A 153 20.58 -7.81 8.91
C MET A 153 20.50 -6.39 8.32
N ASN A 154 19.37 -6.01 7.72
CA ASN A 154 19.12 -4.65 7.28
C ASN A 154 18.53 -3.83 8.44
N TYR A 155 19.37 -3.60 9.45
CA TYR A 155 18.96 -2.98 10.71
C TYR A 155 18.46 -1.54 10.53
N SER A 156 18.94 -0.81 9.53
CA SER A 156 18.47 0.54 9.25
C SER A 156 17.00 0.54 8.77
N ARG A 157 16.63 -0.34 7.85
CA ARG A 157 15.23 -0.50 7.42
C ARG A 157 14.37 -1.10 8.53
N ALA A 158 14.87 -2.09 9.25
CA ALA A 158 14.18 -2.67 10.40
C ALA A 158 13.82 -1.59 11.43
N TYR A 159 14.78 -0.74 11.82
CA TYR A 159 14.55 0.39 12.71
C TYR A 159 13.45 1.34 12.20
N HIS A 160 13.49 1.67 10.90
CA HIS A 160 12.46 2.52 10.29
C HIS A 160 11.06 1.93 10.46
N TYR A 161 10.89 0.65 10.10
CA TYR A 161 9.59 -0.01 10.20
C TYR A 161 9.13 -0.21 11.65
N PHE A 162 10.01 -0.58 12.57
CA PHE A 162 9.69 -0.65 14.00
C PHE A 162 9.29 0.71 14.58
N ARG A 163 9.91 1.81 14.13
CA ARG A 163 9.50 3.15 14.51
C ARG A 163 8.09 3.48 14.01
N GLU A 164 7.77 3.15 12.79
CA GLU A 164 6.41 3.30 12.25
C GLU A 164 5.41 2.42 13.00
N ALA A 165 5.79 1.20 13.37
CA ALA A 165 4.99 0.31 14.21
C ALA A 165 4.68 0.95 15.56
N ARG A 166 5.70 1.41 16.27
CA ARG A 166 5.56 2.10 17.55
C ARG A 166 4.64 3.32 17.46
N ASN A 167 4.81 4.16 16.44
CA ASN A 167 3.98 5.35 16.26
C ASN A 167 2.51 4.99 16.07
N ASN A 168 2.22 3.94 15.29
CA ASN A 168 0.87 3.46 15.04
C ASN A 168 0.25 2.79 16.28
N PHE A 169 1.02 2.04 17.07
CA PHE A 169 0.54 1.48 18.33
C PHE A 169 0.22 2.56 19.35
N ARG A 170 1.06 3.61 19.44
CA ARG A 170 0.79 4.78 20.27
C ARG A 170 -0.50 5.48 19.84
N GLN A 171 -0.71 5.68 18.54
CA GLN A 171 -1.92 6.30 18.00
C GLN A 171 -3.19 5.49 18.29
N SER A 172 -3.06 4.19 18.52
CA SER A 172 -4.18 3.27 18.82
C SER A 172 -4.26 2.87 20.29
N ASP A 173 -3.51 3.55 21.18
CA ASP A 173 -3.47 3.32 22.63
C ASP A 173 -3.07 1.88 23.03
N ASN A 174 -2.28 1.20 22.18
CA ASN A 174 -1.80 -0.15 22.44
C ASN A 174 -0.38 -0.12 23.02
N THR A 175 -0.28 0.25 24.28
CA THR A 175 0.98 0.47 25.00
C THR A 175 1.88 -0.76 25.11
N ARG A 176 1.28 -1.94 25.15
CA ARG A 176 2.06 -3.19 25.19
C ARG A 176 2.84 -3.38 23.90
N GLU A 177 2.17 -3.31 22.76
CA GLU A 177 2.76 -3.45 21.43
C GLU A 177 3.69 -2.27 21.12
N GLU A 178 3.40 -1.06 21.64
CA GLU A 178 4.31 0.09 21.59
C GLU A 178 5.63 -0.21 22.31
N THR A 179 5.56 -0.86 23.48
CA THR A 179 6.74 -1.27 24.25
C THR A 179 7.53 -2.34 23.51
N GLU A 180 6.87 -3.34 22.94
CA GLU A 180 7.49 -4.38 22.10
C GLU A 180 8.21 -3.75 20.89
N ALA A 181 7.54 -2.87 20.15
CA ALA A 181 8.15 -2.17 19.01
C ALA A 181 9.34 -1.28 19.43
N THR A 182 9.31 -0.72 20.65
CA THR A 182 10.44 0.06 21.21
C THR A 182 11.64 -0.85 21.51
N LEU A 183 11.41 -2.06 22.01
CA LEU A 183 12.43 -3.10 22.17
C LEU A 183 13.05 -3.52 20.84
N ASP A 184 12.23 -3.71 19.83
CA ASP A 184 12.68 -4.09 18.48
C ASP A 184 13.52 -2.97 17.83
N MET A 185 13.12 -1.70 18.03
CA MET A 185 13.94 -0.54 17.63
C MET A 185 15.28 -0.54 18.33
N ALA A 186 15.30 -0.84 19.63
CA ALA A 186 16.52 -0.90 20.42
C ALA A 186 17.45 -2.02 19.91
N ALA A 187 16.91 -3.20 19.63
CA ALA A 187 17.64 -4.33 19.07
C ALA A 187 18.24 -4.01 17.70
N ALA A 188 17.46 -3.40 16.80
CA ALA A 188 17.95 -2.95 15.51
C ALA A 188 19.06 -1.90 15.63
N THR A 189 18.94 -0.99 16.60
CA THR A 189 19.94 0.05 16.88
C THR A 189 21.22 -0.54 17.46
N PHE A 190 21.09 -1.51 18.37
CA PHE A 190 22.23 -2.25 18.93
C PHE A 190 23.03 -2.95 17.85
N ASN A 191 22.36 -3.67 16.95
CA ASN A 191 23.02 -4.37 15.85
C ASN A 191 23.60 -3.42 14.80
N SER A 192 23.11 -2.17 14.72
CA SER A 192 23.72 -1.08 13.95
C SER A 192 24.94 -0.45 14.65
N LYS A 193 25.35 -0.96 15.84
CA LYS A 193 26.47 -0.50 16.67
C LYS A 193 26.30 0.91 17.27
N ASP A 194 25.09 1.47 17.30
CA ASP A 194 24.79 2.72 18.02
C ASP A 194 24.38 2.38 19.48
N MET A 195 25.39 2.10 20.30
CA MET A 195 25.23 1.63 21.69
C MET A 195 24.47 2.63 22.56
N GLU A 196 24.73 3.94 22.39
CA GLU A 196 24.09 4.95 23.21
C GLU A 196 22.60 5.12 22.92
N LYS A 197 22.25 5.09 21.64
CA LYS A 197 20.84 5.14 21.22
C LYS A 197 20.11 3.86 21.61
N ALA A 198 20.74 2.69 21.48
CA ALA A 198 20.18 1.42 21.93
C ALA A 198 19.90 1.44 23.44
N MET A 199 20.83 1.96 24.25
CA MET A 199 20.66 2.09 25.69
C MET A 199 19.45 2.96 26.04
N ARG A 200 19.32 4.13 25.41
CA ARG A 200 18.16 5.01 25.62
C ARG A 200 16.84 4.32 25.27
N LEU A 201 16.82 3.57 24.16
CA LEU A 201 15.59 2.87 23.71
C LEU A 201 15.23 1.72 24.64
N TYR A 202 16.21 0.89 25.08
CA TYR A 202 15.94 -0.17 26.05
C TYR A 202 15.49 0.38 27.41
N SER A 203 16.06 1.51 27.87
CA SER A 203 15.60 2.17 29.10
C SER A 203 14.18 2.69 28.94
N ALA A 204 13.85 3.34 27.81
CA ALA A 204 12.49 3.79 27.54
C ALA A 204 11.47 2.65 27.47
N ALA A 205 11.87 1.50 26.92
CA ALA A 205 11.02 0.30 26.92
C ALA A 205 10.82 -0.26 28.33
N LEU A 206 11.88 -0.21 29.18
CA LEU A 206 11.78 -0.61 30.58
C LEU A 206 10.83 0.30 31.35
N ASP A 207 10.94 1.63 31.17
CA ASP A 207 10.08 2.60 31.83
C ASP A 207 8.59 2.37 31.47
N LEU A 208 8.29 2.17 30.16
CA LEU A 208 6.94 1.83 29.71
C LEU A 208 6.45 0.50 30.27
N ALA A 209 7.31 -0.52 30.32
CA ALA A 209 6.96 -1.82 30.86
C ALA A 209 6.68 -1.77 32.37
N ASP A 210 7.43 -0.97 33.12
CA ASP A 210 7.24 -0.77 34.57
C ASP A 210 5.94 0.00 34.84
N GLU A 211 5.70 1.10 34.12
CA GLU A 211 4.50 1.92 34.26
C GLU A 211 3.22 1.09 34.07
N HIS A 212 3.22 0.21 33.08
CA HIS A 212 2.05 -0.61 32.74
C HIS A 212 2.09 -2.04 33.29
N LYS A 213 3.10 -2.39 34.11
CA LYS A 213 3.26 -3.71 34.75
C LYS A 213 3.37 -4.86 33.74
N TYR A 214 4.09 -4.64 32.65
CA TYR A 214 4.38 -5.67 31.65
C TYR A 214 5.64 -6.46 32.04
N ASP A 215 5.54 -7.35 33.03
CA ASP A 215 6.67 -8.08 33.62
C ASP A 215 7.58 -8.77 32.59
N LYS A 216 7.00 -9.36 31.54
CA LYS A 216 7.78 -10.04 30.50
C LYS A 216 8.62 -9.06 29.70
N LEU A 217 8.08 -7.87 29.38
CA LEU A 217 8.78 -6.84 28.63
C LEU A 217 9.83 -6.13 29.49
N ALA A 218 9.52 -5.90 30.77
CA ALA A 218 10.50 -5.39 31.72
C ALA A 218 11.71 -6.33 31.84
N LYS A 219 11.48 -7.65 31.95
CA LYS A 219 12.56 -8.65 31.94
C LYS A 219 13.37 -8.63 30.65
N ALA A 220 12.71 -8.57 29.48
CA ALA A 220 13.40 -8.48 28.20
C ALA A 220 14.26 -7.22 28.12
N SER A 221 13.74 -6.08 28.58
CA SER A 221 14.49 -4.82 28.64
C SER A 221 15.72 -4.93 29.52
N LEU A 222 15.57 -5.50 30.72
CA LEU A 222 16.66 -5.70 31.69
C LEU A 222 17.75 -6.63 31.14
N THR A 223 17.36 -7.73 30.50
CA THR A 223 18.29 -8.67 29.85
C THR A 223 19.13 -7.97 28.78
N ASN A 224 18.46 -7.23 27.89
CA ASN A 224 19.15 -6.50 26.82
C ASN A 224 20.03 -5.37 27.35
N LEU A 225 19.62 -4.66 28.40
CA LEU A 225 20.45 -3.65 29.06
C LEU A 225 21.69 -4.30 29.69
N ALA A 226 21.55 -5.44 30.36
CA ALA A 226 22.69 -6.17 30.91
C ALA A 226 23.73 -6.50 29.82
N SER A 227 23.29 -7.09 28.73
CA SER A 227 24.15 -7.43 27.60
C SER A 227 24.80 -6.18 26.98
N LEU A 228 24.04 -5.09 26.84
CA LEU A 228 24.54 -3.83 26.31
C LEU A 228 25.63 -3.20 27.21
N TYR A 229 25.45 -3.22 28.52
CA TYR A 229 26.47 -2.74 29.47
C TYR A 229 27.75 -3.55 29.35
N VAL A 230 27.65 -4.88 29.26
CA VAL A 230 28.84 -5.75 29.09
C VAL A 230 29.55 -5.45 27.77
N VAL A 231 28.80 -5.39 26.65
CA VAL A 231 29.36 -5.19 25.30
C VAL A 231 29.96 -3.78 25.16
N SER A 232 29.35 -2.75 25.76
CA SER A 232 29.84 -1.38 25.69
C SER A 232 31.08 -1.12 26.56
N GLY A 233 31.45 -2.08 27.39
CA GLY A 233 32.57 -1.92 28.34
C GLY A 233 32.36 -0.83 29.39
N LYS A 234 31.13 -0.36 29.60
CA LYS A 234 30.80 0.64 30.62
C LYS A 234 30.95 0.02 32.01
N LYS A 235 31.96 0.42 32.72
CA LYS A 235 32.31 -0.11 34.07
C LYS A 235 31.34 0.32 35.18
N GLN A 236 30.57 1.38 34.96
CA GLN A 236 29.61 1.89 35.94
C GLN A 236 28.18 1.60 35.47
N ILE A 237 27.55 0.61 36.10
CA ILE A 237 26.15 0.36 36.02
C ILE A 237 25.47 0.87 37.30
N PRO A 238 24.30 1.53 37.25
CA PRO A 238 23.55 1.90 38.44
C PRO A 238 23.25 0.67 39.31
N HIS A 239 23.47 0.80 40.63
CA HIS A 239 23.35 -0.34 41.55
C HIS A 239 21.93 -0.93 41.58
N ASP A 240 20.94 -0.07 41.57
CA ASP A 240 19.52 -0.45 41.51
C ASP A 240 19.18 -1.20 40.21
N LEU A 241 19.70 -0.76 39.06
CA LEU A 241 19.53 -1.46 37.80
C LEU A 241 20.18 -2.85 37.82
N LEU A 242 21.39 -2.95 38.35
CA LEU A 242 22.08 -4.24 38.48
C LEU A 242 21.33 -5.21 39.39
N GLN A 243 20.78 -4.71 40.51
CA GLN A 243 19.96 -5.52 41.41
C GLN A 243 18.66 -6.02 40.71
N ARG A 244 18.02 -5.14 39.95
CA ARG A 244 16.82 -5.51 39.17
C ARG A 244 17.13 -6.57 38.11
N ILE A 245 18.27 -6.44 37.41
CA ILE A 245 18.74 -7.44 36.44
C ILE A 245 18.89 -8.81 37.12
N GLU A 246 19.56 -8.88 38.27
CA GLU A 246 19.75 -10.13 39.00
C GLU A 246 18.43 -10.74 39.49
N LEU A 247 17.51 -9.91 39.97
CA LEU A 247 16.20 -10.36 40.42
C LEU A 247 15.35 -10.89 39.25
N SER A 248 15.42 -10.25 38.08
CA SER A 248 14.69 -10.65 36.88
C SER A 248 15.17 -11.99 36.33
N ALA A 249 16.44 -12.32 36.55
CA ALA A 249 17.11 -13.47 35.98
C ALA A 249 16.93 -14.79 36.79
N ARG A 250 16.24 -14.77 37.93
CA ARG A 250 16.08 -15.95 38.83
C ARG A 250 15.12 -17.02 38.32
N GLN A 251 14.87 -17.09 37.01
CA GLN A 251 14.03 -18.15 36.40
C GLN A 251 14.92 -19.12 35.64
N ASP A 252 14.60 -20.42 35.75
CA ASP A 252 15.31 -21.51 35.08
C ASP A 252 14.96 -21.53 33.57
N THR A 253 15.55 -20.63 32.85
CA THR A 253 15.36 -20.44 31.40
C THR A 253 16.67 -20.02 30.75
N LEU A 254 16.81 -20.28 29.44
CA LEU A 254 17.95 -19.85 28.64
C LEU A 254 18.23 -18.34 28.81
N TYR A 255 17.21 -17.52 28.66
CA TYR A 255 17.31 -16.06 28.82
C TYR A 255 17.67 -15.64 30.24
N GLY A 256 17.15 -16.32 31.27
CA GLY A 256 17.49 -16.10 32.66
C GLY A 256 18.97 -16.37 32.92
N TYR A 257 19.50 -17.48 32.41
CA TYR A 257 20.91 -17.80 32.53
C TYR A 257 21.81 -16.82 31.77
N HIS A 258 21.45 -16.39 30.56
CA HIS A 258 22.17 -15.34 29.85
C HIS A 258 22.24 -14.05 30.65
N THR A 259 21.13 -13.65 31.26
CA THR A 259 21.08 -12.46 32.11
C THR A 259 21.98 -12.60 33.33
N LEU A 260 22.05 -13.78 33.97
CA LEU A 260 22.96 -14.07 35.08
C LEU A 260 24.41 -14.07 34.63
N VAL A 261 24.73 -14.55 33.44
CA VAL A 261 26.10 -14.43 32.91
C VAL A 261 26.47 -12.96 32.81
N ASP A 262 25.66 -12.12 32.18
CA ASP A 262 25.94 -10.71 31.99
C ASP A 262 26.04 -9.96 33.33
N ALA A 263 25.16 -10.24 34.30
CA ALA A 263 25.25 -9.67 35.65
C ALA A 263 26.56 -10.05 36.37
N ASN A 264 27.02 -11.30 36.20
CA ASN A 264 28.29 -11.73 36.79
C ASN A 264 29.52 -11.15 36.08
N LEU A 265 29.47 -10.98 34.75
CA LEU A 265 30.50 -10.26 33.98
C LEU A 265 30.61 -8.80 34.44
N LEU A 266 29.49 -8.10 34.66
CA LEU A 266 29.46 -6.74 35.18
C LEU A 266 30.11 -6.62 36.60
N LYS A 267 30.00 -7.70 37.39
CA LYS A 267 30.65 -7.80 38.73
C LYS A 267 32.06 -8.40 38.68
N ASN A 268 32.58 -8.69 37.49
CA ASN A 268 33.86 -9.37 37.27
C ASN A 268 33.98 -10.74 37.98
N ARG A 269 32.83 -11.49 38.09
CA ARG A 269 32.76 -12.82 38.69
C ARG A 269 32.81 -13.90 37.61
N ILE A 270 34.02 -14.11 37.10
CA ILE A 270 34.22 -14.96 35.90
C ILE A 270 33.75 -16.40 36.11
N ASP A 271 34.04 -17.04 37.24
CA ASP A 271 33.69 -18.42 37.51
C ASP A 271 32.15 -18.61 37.62
N SER A 272 31.48 -17.65 38.25
CA SER A 272 30.00 -17.64 38.26
C SER A 272 29.43 -17.45 36.87
N ALA A 273 30.02 -16.61 36.03
CA ALA A 273 29.58 -16.44 34.64
C ALA A 273 29.75 -17.73 33.82
N ARG A 274 30.88 -18.45 34.00
CA ARG A 274 31.08 -19.79 33.39
C ARG A 274 30.05 -20.80 33.86
N TYR A 275 29.75 -20.82 35.16
CA TYR A 275 28.73 -21.71 35.71
C TYR A 275 27.35 -21.50 35.08
N TYR A 276 26.89 -20.24 34.98
CA TYR A 276 25.60 -19.93 34.36
C TYR A 276 25.60 -20.13 32.85
N LEU A 277 26.75 -19.95 32.17
CA LEU A 277 26.87 -20.30 30.76
C LEU A 277 26.65 -21.81 30.53
N ALA A 278 27.27 -22.64 31.34
CA ALA A 278 27.07 -24.11 31.25
C ALA A 278 25.61 -24.51 31.47
N LEU A 279 24.89 -23.82 32.37
CA LEU A 279 23.46 -24.03 32.54
C LEU A 279 22.67 -23.54 31.31
N ALA A 280 23.01 -22.40 30.71
CA ALA A 280 22.40 -21.90 29.50
C ALA A 280 22.56 -22.87 28.31
N GLU A 281 23.73 -23.50 28.19
CA GLU A 281 24.01 -24.50 27.15
C GLU A 281 23.06 -25.68 27.19
N THR A 282 22.56 -26.09 28.38
CA THR A 282 21.59 -27.20 28.54
C THR A 282 20.20 -26.86 28.02
N HIS A 283 19.90 -25.57 27.80
CA HIS A 283 18.62 -25.04 27.34
C HIS A 283 18.64 -24.57 25.87
N SER A 284 19.78 -24.71 25.19
CA SER A 284 19.92 -24.36 23.78
C SER A 284 19.13 -25.31 22.88
N THR A 285 18.33 -24.79 21.98
CA THR A 285 17.43 -25.56 21.12
C THR A 285 17.74 -25.43 19.63
N ASP A 286 18.47 -24.38 19.21
CA ASP A 286 18.73 -24.15 17.81
C ASP A 286 20.13 -23.52 17.56
N ILE A 287 20.50 -23.39 16.28
CA ILE A 287 21.79 -22.87 15.86
C ILE A 287 22.00 -21.38 16.24
N ARG A 288 20.92 -20.60 16.42
CA ARG A 288 20.97 -19.20 16.83
C ARG A 288 21.33 -19.10 18.30
N ASP A 289 20.68 -19.90 19.14
CA ASP A 289 21.01 -20.05 20.56
C ASP A 289 22.49 -20.46 20.72
N MET A 290 22.94 -21.44 19.93
CA MET A 290 24.35 -21.89 19.95
C MET A 290 25.32 -20.76 19.57
N ALA A 291 24.99 -19.94 18.57
CA ALA A 291 25.83 -18.81 18.21
C ALA A 291 25.90 -17.78 19.35
N ASP A 292 24.77 -17.43 19.96
CA ASP A 292 24.72 -16.49 21.09
C ASP A 292 25.50 -17.01 22.30
N LEU A 293 25.45 -18.31 22.58
CA LEU A 293 26.24 -18.96 23.64
C LEU A 293 27.74 -18.90 23.34
N GLN A 294 28.18 -19.13 22.10
CA GLN A 294 29.60 -19.01 21.72
C GLN A 294 30.10 -17.58 21.83
N TYR A 295 29.30 -16.58 21.45
CA TYR A 295 29.63 -15.19 21.65
C TYR A 295 29.73 -14.84 23.14
N THR A 296 28.83 -15.37 23.94
CA THR A 296 28.84 -15.20 25.41
C THR A 296 30.06 -15.86 26.03
N ALA A 297 30.43 -17.07 25.62
CA ALA A 297 31.65 -17.75 26.01
C ALA A 297 32.91 -16.92 25.66
N TYR A 298 32.95 -16.36 24.43
CA TYR A 298 34.01 -15.44 24.02
C TYR A 298 34.15 -14.26 24.99
N ARG A 299 33.04 -13.60 25.36
CA ARG A 299 33.07 -12.44 26.29
C ARG A 299 33.62 -12.82 27.66
N ILE A 300 33.25 -13.98 28.19
CA ILE A 300 33.76 -14.51 29.47
C ILE A 300 35.27 -14.71 29.38
N GLU A 301 35.75 -15.43 28.37
CA GLU A 301 37.17 -15.77 28.25
C GLU A 301 38.03 -14.53 27.92
N ALA A 302 37.50 -13.60 27.13
CA ALA A 302 38.14 -12.32 26.85
C ALA A 302 38.30 -11.48 28.15
N GLN A 303 37.26 -11.38 28.98
CA GLN A 303 37.32 -10.70 30.26
C GLN A 303 38.25 -11.41 31.26
N ALA A 304 38.29 -12.74 31.21
CA ALA A 304 39.25 -13.56 31.97
C ALA A 304 40.70 -13.46 31.47
N ARG A 305 40.95 -12.72 30.37
CA ARG A 305 42.25 -12.63 29.68
C ARG A 305 42.78 -13.97 29.16
N ASN A 306 41.90 -14.95 28.98
CA ASN A 306 42.23 -16.22 28.35
C ASN A 306 42.04 -16.10 26.83
N PHE A 307 43.01 -15.45 26.18
CA PHE A 307 42.90 -15.08 24.76
C PHE A 307 42.89 -16.28 23.83
N GLU A 308 43.51 -17.40 24.18
CA GLU A 308 43.47 -18.63 23.38
C GLU A 308 42.03 -19.17 23.28
N LYS A 309 41.37 -19.39 24.42
CA LYS A 309 39.99 -19.84 24.45
C LYS A 309 39.03 -18.81 23.87
N ALA A 310 39.27 -17.51 24.13
CA ALA A 310 38.47 -16.47 23.53
C ALA A 310 38.52 -16.52 22.00
N THR A 311 39.73 -16.74 21.43
CA THR A 311 39.90 -16.87 19.97
C THR A 311 39.17 -18.10 19.44
N GLU A 312 39.22 -19.24 20.10
CA GLU A 312 38.47 -20.44 19.75
C GLU A 312 36.95 -20.16 19.69
N LYS A 313 36.41 -19.52 20.74
CA LYS A 313 34.99 -19.25 20.89
C LYS A 313 34.49 -18.25 19.84
N ILE A 314 35.24 -17.18 19.56
CA ILE A 314 34.87 -16.20 18.54
C ILE A 314 34.91 -16.80 17.12
N HIS A 315 35.87 -17.68 16.84
CA HIS A 315 35.90 -18.41 15.56
C HIS A 315 34.66 -19.30 15.38
N HIS A 316 34.28 -20.00 16.45
CA HIS A 316 33.07 -20.84 16.40
C HIS A 316 31.80 -19.99 16.21
N TYR A 317 31.69 -18.86 16.92
CA TYR A 317 30.63 -17.88 16.70
C TYR A 317 30.57 -17.41 15.25
N ILE A 318 31.73 -17.01 14.67
CA ILE A 318 31.81 -16.55 13.28
C ILE A 318 31.34 -17.65 12.32
N TYR A 319 31.76 -18.90 12.53
CA TYR A 319 31.32 -20.03 11.72
C TYR A 319 29.79 -20.25 11.75
N LEU A 320 29.18 -20.20 12.93
CA LEU A 320 27.74 -20.36 13.12
C LEU A 320 26.96 -19.17 12.49
N THR A 321 27.42 -17.95 12.72
CA THR A 321 26.80 -16.74 12.16
C THR A 321 26.96 -16.64 10.67
N ASP A 322 28.09 -17.09 10.08
CA ASP A 322 28.28 -17.16 8.63
C ASP A 322 27.28 -18.16 8.00
N SER A 323 27.06 -19.31 8.64
CA SER A 323 26.07 -20.28 8.23
C SER A 323 24.64 -19.71 8.26
N LEU A 324 24.26 -19.01 9.34
CA LEU A 324 22.98 -18.32 9.47
C LEU A 324 22.84 -17.20 8.41
N THR A 325 23.89 -16.44 8.19
CA THR A 325 23.93 -15.36 7.21
C THR A 325 23.76 -15.89 5.79
N ARG A 326 24.46 -16.97 5.43
CA ARG A 326 24.28 -17.60 4.12
C ARG A 326 22.86 -18.12 3.92
N SER A 327 22.28 -18.76 4.93
CA SER A 327 20.89 -19.21 4.90
C SER A 327 19.91 -18.03 4.73
N ASN A 328 20.13 -16.92 5.41
CA ASN A 328 19.31 -15.72 5.29
C ASN A 328 19.53 -14.98 3.95
N MET A 329 20.77 -14.96 3.42
CA MET A 329 21.08 -14.32 2.14
C MET A 329 20.54 -15.09 0.93
N GLN A 330 20.35 -16.42 1.00
CA GLN A 330 19.67 -17.18 -0.05
C GLN A 330 18.26 -16.65 -0.33
N PHE A 331 17.66 -15.96 0.65
CA PHE A 331 16.35 -15.32 0.56
C PHE A 331 16.44 -13.79 0.60
N SER A 332 17.51 -13.20 0.06
CA SER A 332 17.74 -11.76 0.21
C SER A 332 16.59 -10.90 -0.35
N ALA A 333 16.34 -9.78 0.31
CA ALA A 333 15.40 -8.73 -0.11
C ALA A 333 15.64 -8.29 -1.56
N GLY A 334 16.87 -8.41 -2.06
CA GLY A 334 17.21 -8.16 -3.46
C GLY A 334 16.49 -9.05 -4.46
N MET A 335 16.15 -10.30 -4.09
CA MET A 335 15.30 -11.14 -4.95
C MET A 335 13.83 -10.68 -4.90
N VAL A 336 13.32 -10.33 -3.72
CA VAL A 336 11.93 -9.86 -3.57
C VAL A 336 11.76 -8.50 -4.25
N GLU A 337 12.71 -7.60 -4.07
CA GLU A 337 12.72 -6.31 -4.77
C GLU A 337 12.83 -6.53 -6.28
N ARG A 338 13.73 -7.39 -6.74
CA ARG A 338 13.89 -7.69 -8.16
C ARG A 338 12.60 -8.28 -8.75
N ASP A 339 11.95 -9.23 -8.08
CA ASP A 339 10.71 -9.84 -8.55
C ASP A 339 9.54 -8.85 -8.47
N TYR A 340 9.45 -8.05 -7.42
CA TYR A 340 8.47 -6.98 -7.29
C TYR A 340 8.67 -5.91 -8.37
N PHE A 341 9.90 -5.44 -8.58
CA PHE A 341 10.21 -4.50 -9.66
C PHE A 341 10.04 -5.13 -11.04
N LYS A 342 10.33 -6.43 -11.21
CA LYS A 342 10.11 -7.16 -12.46
C LYS A 342 8.63 -7.37 -12.75
N GLU A 343 7.80 -7.66 -11.76
CA GLU A 343 6.34 -7.67 -11.91
C GLU A 343 5.81 -6.26 -12.20
N ARG A 344 6.32 -5.24 -11.52
CA ARG A 344 5.94 -3.86 -11.73
C ARG A 344 6.40 -3.35 -13.10
N SER A 345 7.60 -3.72 -13.55
CA SER A 345 8.06 -3.41 -14.90
C SER A 345 7.26 -4.14 -15.98
N LYS A 346 6.89 -5.41 -15.77
CA LYS A 346 5.96 -6.12 -16.65
C LYS A 346 4.57 -5.48 -16.66
N PHE A 347 4.09 -5.00 -15.51
CA PHE A 347 2.82 -4.30 -15.43
C PHE A 347 2.89 -2.91 -16.08
N ALA A 348 4.04 -2.22 -15.96
CA ALA A 348 4.31 -0.97 -16.66
C ALA A 348 4.46 -1.21 -18.18
N GLU A 349 5.14 -2.27 -18.58
CA GLU A 349 5.28 -2.70 -19.97
C GLU A 349 3.92 -3.11 -20.57
N TYR A 350 3.08 -3.82 -19.80
CA TYR A 350 1.70 -4.14 -20.20
C TYR A 350 0.84 -2.87 -20.31
N ARG A 351 0.97 -1.91 -19.41
CA ARG A 351 0.32 -0.60 -19.53
C ARG A 351 0.84 0.20 -20.73
N MET A 352 2.14 0.17 -20.99
CA MET A 352 2.72 0.82 -22.18
C MET A 352 2.24 0.15 -23.46
N LYS A 353 2.24 -1.18 -23.54
CA LYS A 353 1.67 -1.92 -24.68
C LYS A 353 0.19 -1.62 -24.88
N ASN A 354 -0.59 -1.57 -23.82
CA ASN A 354 -1.99 -1.20 -23.89
C ASN A 354 -2.19 0.26 -24.30
N ARG A 355 -1.30 1.14 -23.87
CA ARG A 355 -1.29 2.55 -24.26
C ARG A 355 -0.92 2.71 -25.74
N THR A 356 0.12 2.02 -26.22
CA THR A 356 0.49 2.05 -27.65
C THR A 356 -0.60 1.43 -28.54
N THR A 357 -1.28 0.38 -28.11
CA THR A 357 -2.44 -0.15 -28.85
C THR A 357 -3.60 0.85 -28.85
N TRP A 358 -3.85 1.57 -27.76
CA TRP A 358 -4.84 2.65 -27.72
C TRP A 358 -4.41 3.84 -28.58
N GLU A 359 -3.15 4.24 -28.56
CA GLU A 359 -2.60 5.31 -29.41
C GLU A 359 -2.71 4.94 -30.90
N ILE A 360 -2.41 3.69 -31.27
CA ILE A 360 -2.59 3.18 -32.63
C ILE A 360 -4.08 3.15 -33.01
N ALA A 361 -4.96 2.72 -32.10
CA ALA A 361 -6.39 2.71 -32.35
C ALA A 361 -6.96 4.12 -32.53
N VAL A 362 -6.53 5.07 -31.69
CA VAL A 362 -6.92 6.48 -31.81
C VAL A 362 -6.36 7.09 -33.10
N ALA A 363 -5.09 6.83 -33.44
CA ALA A 363 -4.49 7.28 -34.70
C ALA A 363 -5.23 6.70 -35.92
N SER A 364 -5.63 5.42 -35.86
CA SER A 364 -6.40 4.75 -36.92
C SER A 364 -7.80 5.38 -37.09
N ILE A 365 -8.45 5.72 -35.97
CA ILE A 365 -9.74 6.42 -35.99
C ILE A 365 -9.59 7.83 -36.58
N ILE A 366 -8.54 8.56 -36.19
CA ILE A 366 -8.25 9.89 -36.74
C ILE A 366 -7.98 9.80 -38.26
N PHE A 367 -7.21 8.77 -38.70
CA PHE A 367 -6.95 8.54 -40.11
C PHE A 367 -8.25 8.23 -40.89
N LEU A 368 -9.14 7.48 -40.28
CA LEU A 368 -10.45 7.14 -40.86
C LEU A 368 -11.33 8.39 -40.96
N ILE A 369 -11.34 9.25 -39.93
CA ILE A 369 -12.08 10.51 -39.94
C ILE A 369 -11.52 11.44 -41.03
N ILE A 370 -10.18 11.55 -41.15
CA ILE A 370 -9.52 12.33 -42.19
C ILE A 370 -9.86 11.77 -43.58
N GLY A 371 -9.86 10.46 -43.74
CA GLY A 371 -10.24 9.79 -44.98
C GLY A 371 -11.70 10.06 -45.38
N VAL A 372 -12.63 9.98 -44.41
CA VAL A 372 -14.03 10.31 -44.60
C VAL A 372 -14.23 11.79 -44.93
N ALA A 373 -13.53 12.66 -44.20
CA ALA A 373 -13.56 14.12 -44.44
C ALA A 373 -13.00 14.44 -45.85
N TYR A 374 -11.89 13.80 -46.23
CA TYR A 374 -11.34 13.94 -47.59
C TYR A 374 -12.30 13.43 -48.67
N TYR A 375 -12.96 12.28 -48.41
CA TYR A 375 -13.97 11.75 -49.33
C TYR A 375 -15.17 12.71 -49.51
N ILE A 376 -15.65 13.27 -48.37
CA ILE A 376 -16.77 14.23 -48.40
C ILE A 376 -16.36 15.51 -49.13
N ILE A 377 -15.14 16.02 -48.84
CA ILE A 377 -14.60 17.21 -49.51
C ILE A 377 -14.45 16.94 -51.03
N ARG A 378 -13.90 15.77 -51.37
CA ARG A 378 -13.75 15.35 -52.79
C ARG A 378 -15.07 15.20 -53.50
N GLN A 379 -16.07 14.64 -52.83
CA GLN A 379 -17.46 14.55 -53.37
C GLN A 379 -18.08 15.96 -53.53
N ARG A 380 -17.91 16.83 -52.52
CA ARG A 380 -18.39 18.21 -52.62
C ARG A 380 -17.69 18.99 -53.76
N LEU A 381 -16.38 18.79 -53.93
CA LEU A 381 -15.61 19.40 -55.02
C LEU A 381 -16.05 18.83 -56.40
N ARG A 382 -16.37 17.54 -56.49
CA ARG A 382 -16.95 16.96 -57.72
C ARG A 382 -18.33 17.55 -58.02
N LEU A 383 -19.20 17.61 -57.01
CA LEU A 383 -20.51 18.25 -57.14
C LEU A 383 -20.42 19.76 -57.42
N GLN A 384 -19.39 20.42 -56.87
CA GLN A 384 -19.14 21.80 -57.21
C GLN A 384 -18.61 21.97 -58.66
N ARG A 385 -17.72 21.06 -59.12
CA ARG A 385 -17.29 21.07 -60.54
C ARG A 385 -18.46 20.82 -61.49
N GLU A 386 -19.29 19.85 -61.18
CA GLU A 386 -20.50 19.62 -61.96
C GLU A 386 -21.50 20.82 -61.92
N ARG A 387 -21.52 21.53 -60.80
CA ARG A 387 -22.30 22.78 -60.69
C ARG A 387 -21.60 23.96 -61.37
N THR A 388 -20.27 24.06 -61.28
CA THR A 388 -19.53 25.12 -62.01
C THR A 388 -19.59 24.95 -63.52
N ASP A 389 -19.57 23.69 -64.03
CA ASP A 389 -19.77 23.44 -65.44
C ASP A 389 -21.19 23.83 -65.89
N ARG A 390 -22.19 23.73 -65.02
CA ARG A 390 -23.56 24.24 -65.25
C ARG A 390 -23.60 25.79 -65.05
N TYR A 391 -22.78 26.35 -64.17
CA TYR A 391 -22.77 27.79 -63.92
C TYR A 391 -21.90 28.59 -64.90
N LEU A 392 -20.95 27.96 -65.63
CA LEU A 392 -20.31 28.54 -66.78
C LEU A 392 -21.27 28.89 -67.90
N LEU A 393 -22.39 28.18 -67.98
CA LEU A 393 -23.54 28.48 -68.87
C LEU A 393 -24.44 29.62 -68.31
N LEU A 394 -24.32 29.91 -67.02
CA LEU A 394 -25.11 30.96 -66.35
C LEU A 394 -24.24 32.14 -65.88
N ALA A 395 -22.93 32.18 -66.24
CA ALA A 395 -21.96 33.13 -65.72
C ALA A 395 -22.09 34.56 -66.32
N GLU A 396 -22.95 34.79 -67.27
CA GLU A 396 -23.30 36.14 -67.70
C GLU A 396 -24.22 36.89 -66.74
N GLU A 397 -24.94 36.15 -65.81
CA GLU A 397 -25.81 36.78 -64.79
C GLU A 397 -25.18 36.91 -63.41
N ALA A 398 -24.00 36.33 -63.12
CA ALA A 398 -23.49 36.14 -61.76
C ALA A 398 -22.37 37.10 -61.29
N ASN A 399 -22.14 38.20 -61.98
CA ASN A 399 -21.12 39.17 -61.57
C ASN A 399 -21.47 39.98 -60.27
N THR A 400 -22.67 39.72 -59.73
CA THR A 400 -23.13 40.36 -58.49
C THR A 400 -22.95 39.48 -57.23
N GLN A 401 -22.61 38.22 -57.37
CA GLN A 401 -22.46 37.32 -56.21
C GLN A 401 -21.01 37.09 -55.73
N TYR A 402 -20.03 37.71 -56.36
CA TYR A 402 -18.61 37.51 -56.04
C TYR A 402 -18.19 38.12 -54.71
N LYS A 403 -19.02 38.99 -54.11
CA LYS A 403 -18.69 39.70 -52.88
C LYS A 403 -18.95 38.90 -51.61
N THR A 404 -19.84 37.91 -51.68
CA THR A 404 -20.21 37.12 -50.48
C THR A 404 -19.33 35.86 -50.23
N LEU A 405 -18.54 35.46 -51.24
CA LEU A 405 -17.68 34.26 -51.11
C LEU A 405 -16.37 34.54 -50.42
N THR A 406 -15.90 35.81 -50.42
CA THR A 406 -14.64 36.19 -49.80
C THR A 406 -14.73 36.22 -48.27
N GLU A 407 -15.88 36.49 -47.70
CA GLU A 407 -16.09 36.56 -46.25
C GLU A 407 -16.16 35.13 -45.59
N HIS A 408 -16.55 34.10 -46.37
CA HIS A 408 -16.60 32.73 -45.87
C HIS A 408 -15.22 32.02 -45.81
N MET A 409 -14.25 32.46 -46.64
CA MET A 409 -12.91 31.88 -46.68
C MET A 409 -12.02 32.36 -45.52
N GLU A 410 -12.28 33.53 -44.93
CA GLU A 410 -11.57 34.01 -43.74
C GLU A 410 -11.93 33.20 -42.49
N GLY A 411 -13.16 32.74 -42.36
CA GLY A 411 -13.60 31.90 -41.26
C GLY A 411 -12.94 30.49 -41.22
N GLN A 412 -12.71 29.88 -42.37
CA GLN A 412 -12.05 28.58 -42.47
C GLN A 412 -10.56 28.63 -42.19
N ARG A 413 -9.87 29.72 -42.56
CA ARG A 413 -8.44 29.94 -42.31
C ARG A 413 -8.13 30.11 -40.82
N ASN A 414 -9.05 30.69 -40.06
CA ASN A 414 -8.94 30.82 -38.60
C ASN A 414 -9.14 29.50 -37.85
N ALA A 415 -10.04 28.63 -38.34
CA ALA A 415 -10.25 27.31 -37.77
C ALA A 415 -9.05 26.38 -37.97
N GLU A 416 -8.41 26.39 -39.14
CA GLU A 416 -7.22 25.60 -39.46
C GLU A 416 -5.99 26.05 -38.64
N SER A 417 -5.81 27.34 -38.44
CA SER A 417 -4.76 27.93 -37.61
C SER A 417 -4.94 27.54 -36.14
N HIS A 418 -6.19 27.46 -35.66
CA HIS A 418 -6.50 27.07 -34.28
C HIS A 418 -6.24 25.59 -34.02
N LEU A 419 -6.54 24.73 -35.00
CA LEU A 419 -6.28 23.28 -34.91
C LEU A 419 -4.78 22.97 -34.91
N LYS A 420 -3.98 23.70 -35.69
CA LYS A 420 -2.51 23.62 -35.70
C LYS A 420 -1.89 24.01 -34.36
N GLY A 421 -2.42 25.05 -33.71
CA GLY A 421 -2.00 25.48 -32.38
C GLY A 421 -2.27 24.44 -31.29
N LEU A 422 -3.44 23.83 -31.32
CA LEU A 422 -3.84 22.76 -30.37
C LEU A 422 -2.99 21.50 -30.49
N VAL A 423 -2.64 21.09 -31.72
CA VAL A 423 -1.77 19.93 -31.98
C VAL A 423 -0.35 20.20 -31.49
N ALA A 424 0.18 21.40 -31.75
CA ALA A 424 1.52 21.80 -31.31
C ALA A 424 1.65 21.84 -29.78
N SER A 425 0.64 22.33 -29.06
CA SER A 425 0.66 22.34 -27.58
C SER A 425 0.63 20.93 -26.96
N ARG A 426 -0.02 19.95 -27.59
CA ARG A 426 -0.02 18.56 -27.16
C ARG A 426 1.33 17.87 -27.39
N PHE A 427 2.01 18.18 -28.50
CA PHE A 427 3.36 17.67 -28.78
C PHE A 427 4.40 18.23 -27.81
N ASP A 428 4.29 19.48 -27.37
CA ASP A 428 5.19 20.10 -26.40
C ASP A 428 5.07 19.41 -25.02
N ILE A 429 3.86 19.03 -24.59
CA ILE A 429 3.64 18.28 -23.35
C ILE A 429 4.24 16.87 -23.45
N ILE A 430 4.06 16.18 -24.58
CA ILE A 430 4.61 14.84 -24.83
C ILE A 430 6.14 14.88 -24.92
N ASP A 431 6.72 15.90 -25.55
CA ASP A 431 8.16 16.10 -25.68
C ASP A 431 8.81 16.39 -24.32
N LYS A 432 8.18 17.23 -23.48
CA LYS A 432 8.60 17.48 -22.10
C LYS A 432 8.55 16.22 -21.24
N LEU A 433 7.47 15.43 -21.31
CA LEU A 433 7.36 14.15 -20.62
C LEU A 433 8.40 13.13 -21.10
N GLY A 434 8.67 13.10 -22.42
CA GLY A 434 9.67 12.24 -23.03
C GLY A 434 11.09 12.59 -22.61
N LYS A 435 11.44 13.87 -22.60
CA LYS A 435 12.75 14.35 -22.14
C LYS A 435 12.96 14.03 -20.66
N THR A 436 11.98 14.29 -19.81
CA THR A 436 12.02 13.99 -18.38
C THR A 436 12.21 12.48 -18.12
N TYR A 437 11.62 11.63 -18.96
CA TYR A 437 11.80 10.18 -18.89
C TYR A 437 13.24 9.74 -19.24
N TYR A 438 13.79 10.24 -20.36
CA TYR A 438 15.14 9.85 -20.84
C TYR A 438 16.29 10.40 -20.00
N GLU A 439 16.13 11.57 -19.40
CA GLU A 439 17.21 12.20 -18.62
C GLU A 439 17.43 11.55 -17.23
N ARG A 440 16.52 10.64 -16.75
CA ARG A 440 16.48 10.22 -15.34
C ARG A 440 16.24 8.73 -15.09
N GLU A 441 16.78 7.84 -15.90
CA GLU A 441 16.42 6.41 -15.93
C GLU A 441 16.99 5.52 -14.80
N ASN A 442 17.78 5.99 -13.82
CA ASN A 442 18.62 5.04 -13.05
C ASN A 442 18.64 5.01 -11.52
N THR A 443 17.84 5.77 -10.75
CA THR A 443 17.83 5.65 -9.27
C THR A 443 16.47 5.92 -8.60
N ALA A 444 16.25 5.34 -7.39
CA ALA A 444 15.03 5.51 -6.59
C ALA A 444 14.72 6.98 -6.21
N SER A 445 15.76 7.80 -6.03
CA SER A 445 15.66 9.26 -5.82
C SER A 445 15.10 9.97 -7.05
N GLN A 446 15.39 9.47 -8.23
CA GLN A 446 14.98 10.01 -9.52
C GLN A 446 13.53 9.65 -9.88
N GLN A 447 13.02 8.52 -9.38
CA GLN A 447 11.60 8.15 -9.52
C GLN A 447 10.69 9.07 -8.70
N ALA A 448 11.11 9.46 -7.50
CA ALA A 448 10.39 10.44 -6.68
C ALA A 448 10.39 11.83 -7.33
N ALA A 449 11.50 12.24 -7.95
CA ALA A 449 11.61 13.50 -8.68
C ALA A 449 10.74 13.49 -9.95
N MET A 450 10.70 12.39 -10.70
CA MET A 450 9.84 12.22 -11.88
C MET A 450 8.36 12.28 -11.53
N PHE A 451 7.96 11.63 -10.42
CA PHE A 451 6.58 11.71 -9.93
C PHE A 451 6.22 13.14 -9.51
N HIS A 452 7.16 13.86 -8.89
CA HIS A 452 6.97 15.26 -8.51
C HIS A 452 6.82 16.15 -9.74
N GLU A 453 7.63 15.96 -10.77
CA GLU A 453 7.63 16.76 -12.00
C GLU A 453 6.39 16.49 -12.87
N VAL A 454 5.96 15.23 -13.00
CA VAL A 454 4.68 14.86 -13.63
C VAL A 454 3.51 15.50 -12.88
N LYS A 455 3.55 15.46 -11.55
CA LYS A 455 2.54 16.12 -10.71
C LYS A 455 2.56 17.63 -10.89
N GLN A 456 3.73 18.24 -11.06
CA GLN A 456 3.88 19.67 -11.29
C GLN A 456 3.33 20.06 -12.65
N ILE A 457 3.64 19.31 -13.72
CA ILE A 457 3.07 19.53 -15.07
C ILE A 457 1.54 19.46 -15.05
N ILE A 458 0.97 18.48 -14.32
CA ILE A 458 -0.48 18.36 -14.15
C ILE A 458 -1.05 19.55 -13.36
N THR A 459 -0.32 20.01 -12.34
CA THR A 459 -0.73 21.15 -11.51
C THR A 459 -0.66 22.44 -12.29
N ASP A 460 0.41 22.67 -13.06
CA ASP A 460 0.59 23.85 -13.92
C ASP A 460 -0.49 23.89 -14.99
N PHE A 461 -0.86 22.74 -15.56
CA PHE A 461 -1.99 22.62 -16.47
C PHE A 461 -3.31 23.02 -15.81
N ALA A 462 -3.56 22.56 -14.59
CA ALA A 462 -4.79 22.85 -13.85
C ALA A 462 -4.89 24.32 -13.37
N GLU A 463 -3.76 24.97 -13.10
CA GLU A 463 -3.69 26.35 -12.62
C GLU A 463 -3.63 27.39 -13.74
N ASN A 464 -3.35 26.96 -14.97
CA ASN A 464 -3.25 27.86 -16.11
C ASN A 464 -4.63 28.35 -16.59
N ASN A 465 -4.98 29.58 -16.24
CA ASN A 465 -6.25 30.19 -16.65
C ASN A 465 -6.39 30.36 -18.17
N ALA A 466 -5.31 30.57 -18.91
CA ALA A 466 -5.35 30.67 -20.36
C ALA A 466 -5.77 29.30 -20.97
N MET A 467 -5.23 28.22 -20.45
CA MET A 467 -5.56 26.87 -20.86
C MET A 467 -7.03 26.52 -20.56
N PHE A 468 -7.54 26.97 -19.41
CA PHE A 468 -8.97 26.80 -19.10
C PHE A 468 -9.86 27.56 -20.08
N GLN A 469 -9.50 28.77 -20.47
CA GLN A 469 -10.21 29.54 -21.48
C GLN A 469 -10.18 28.84 -22.85
N GLU A 470 -9.07 28.21 -23.21
CA GLU A 470 -8.98 27.39 -24.43
C GLU A 470 -9.91 26.17 -24.39
N LEU A 471 -10.00 25.48 -23.25
CA LEU A 471 -10.95 24.37 -23.06
C LEU A 471 -12.41 24.86 -23.15
N GLU A 472 -12.70 26.01 -22.54
CA GLU A 472 -14.02 26.64 -22.62
C GLU A 472 -14.38 27.02 -24.06
N LEU A 473 -13.42 27.52 -24.84
CA LEU A 473 -13.57 27.81 -26.24
C LEU A 473 -13.80 26.55 -27.08
N ILE A 474 -13.08 25.45 -26.78
CA ILE A 474 -13.27 24.16 -27.45
C ILE A 474 -14.69 23.63 -27.21
N VAL A 475 -15.16 23.64 -25.96
CA VAL A 475 -16.51 23.21 -25.62
C VAL A 475 -17.54 24.08 -26.34
N ASN A 476 -17.36 25.37 -26.37
CA ASN A 476 -18.25 26.28 -27.10
C ASN A 476 -18.24 26.00 -28.59
N THR A 477 -17.07 25.78 -29.18
CA THR A 477 -16.94 25.49 -30.63
C THR A 477 -17.53 24.13 -31.01
N CYS A 478 -17.34 23.11 -30.16
CA CYS A 478 -17.78 21.74 -30.44
C CYS A 478 -19.24 21.49 -30.03
N HIS A 479 -19.80 22.26 -29.09
CA HIS A 479 -21.07 22.00 -28.45
C HIS A 479 -21.98 23.24 -28.39
N ASP A 480 -22.12 23.93 -29.50
CA ASP A 480 -23.11 25.00 -29.68
C ASP A 480 -23.08 26.07 -28.56
N ASN A 481 -21.89 26.62 -28.26
CA ASN A 481 -21.68 27.59 -27.21
C ASN A 481 -22.16 27.18 -25.82
N ALA A 482 -22.00 25.89 -25.50
CA ALA A 482 -22.54 25.30 -24.27
C ALA A 482 -22.08 25.99 -23.00
N MET A 483 -20.82 26.42 -22.91
CA MET A 483 -20.30 27.07 -21.70
C MET A 483 -20.82 28.50 -21.54
N GLU A 484 -20.97 29.24 -22.64
CA GLU A 484 -21.57 30.57 -22.64
C GLU A 484 -23.04 30.52 -22.22
N LYS A 485 -23.80 29.59 -22.79
CA LYS A 485 -25.18 29.29 -22.42
C LYS A 485 -25.31 28.89 -20.96
N LEU A 486 -24.37 28.04 -20.46
CA LEU A 486 -24.36 27.61 -19.06
C LEU A 486 -24.16 28.82 -18.11
N ARG A 487 -23.26 29.74 -18.42
CA ARG A 487 -23.04 30.92 -17.59
C ARG A 487 -24.26 31.84 -17.58
N ASN A 488 -24.95 31.96 -18.71
CA ASN A 488 -26.17 32.76 -18.84
C ASN A 488 -27.37 32.11 -18.10
N ASP A 489 -27.53 30.81 -18.20
CA ASP A 489 -28.65 30.06 -17.59
C ASP A 489 -28.46 29.90 -16.06
N PHE A 490 -27.20 29.88 -15.57
CA PHE A 490 -26.87 29.69 -14.16
C PHE A 490 -25.90 30.76 -13.64
N PRO A 491 -26.26 32.05 -13.59
CA PRO A 491 -25.37 33.13 -13.20
C PRO A 491 -24.88 33.07 -11.73
N SER A 492 -25.59 32.32 -10.88
CA SER A 492 -25.21 32.09 -9.47
C SER A 492 -24.35 30.82 -9.27
N MET A 493 -23.90 30.14 -10.33
CA MET A 493 -23.06 28.97 -10.22
C MET A 493 -21.64 29.37 -9.86
N LYS A 494 -21.05 28.66 -8.89
CA LYS A 494 -19.66 28.92 -8.47
C LYS A 494 -18.69 28.58 -9.60
N GLU A 495 -17.64 29.40 -9.77
CA GLU A 495 -16.62 29.19 -10.81
C GLU A 495 -16.00 27.77 -10.74
N ALA A 496 -15.81 27.22 -9.53
CA ALA A 496 -15.33 25.85 -9.35
C ALA A 496 -16.30 24.79 -9.89
N ASP A 497 -17.60 25.06 -9.95
CA ASP A 497 -18.60 24.16 -10.52
C ASP A 497 -18.68 24.32 -12.05
N ILE A 498 -18.47 25.52 -12.55
CA ILE A 498 -18.35 25.82 -13.98
C ILE A 498 -17.11 25.10 -14.55
N ARG A 499 -15.97 25.19 -13.86
CA ARG A 499 -14.75 24.45 -14.25
C ARG A 499 -14.97 22.96 -14.27
N LEU A 500 -15.66 22.41 -13.26
CA LEU A 500 -15.99 20.98 -13.22
C LEU A 500 -16.86 20.57 -14.42
N LEU A 501 -17.87 21.37 -14.77
CA LEU A 501 -18.73 21.10 -15.92
C LEU A 501 -17.96 21.21 -17.23
N CYS A 502 -17.08 22.18 -17.39
CA CYS A 502 -16.21 22.29 -18.56
C CYS A 502 -15.36 21.03 -18.75
N TYR A 503 -14.71 20.54 -17.70
CA TYR A 503 -13.92 19.30 -17.75
C TYR A 503 -14.77 18.06 -18.10
N ILE A 504 -16.00 17.97 -17.58
CA ILE A 504 -16.93 16.92 -17.92
C ILE A 504 -17.33 17.00 -19.39
N PHE A 505 -17.62 18.19 -19.91
CA PHE A 505 -18.06 18.42 -21.27
C PHE A 505 -16.93 18.19 -22.29
N VAL A 506 -15.68 18.41 -21.91
CA VAL A 506 -14.50 17.98 -22.68
C VAL A 506 -14.35 16.45 -22.70
N GLY A 507 -14.92 15.74 -21.73
CA GLY A 507 -14.86 14.27 -21.65
C GLY A 507 -13.73 13.73 -20.78
N PHE A 508 -13.17 14.53 -19.86
CA PHE A 508 -12.18 14.03 -18.93
C PHE A 508 -12.77 13.02 -17.93
N SER A 509 -11.98 11.99 -17.59
CA SER A 509 -12.39 11.01 -16.57
C SER A 509 -12.43 11.64 -15.17
N PRO A 510 -13.27 11.15 -14.25
CA PRO A 510 -13.35 11.64 -12.88
C PRO A 510 -12.02 11.62 -12.13
N GLN A 511 -11.13 10.68 -12.46
CA GLN A 511 -9.78 10.58 -11.92
C GLN A 511 -8.91 11.77 -12.35
N VAL A 512 -8.94 12.11 -13.64
CA VAL A 512 -8.21 13.27 -14.17
C VAL A 512 -8.78 14.57 -13.62
N ILE A 513 -10.10 14.68 -13.55
CA ILE A 513 -10.78 15.85 -12.97
C ILE A 513 -10.41 16.04 -11.50
N SER A 514 -10.28 14.96 -10.73
CA SER A 514 -9.88 15.03 -9.32
C SER A 514 -8.48 15.65 -9.15
N LEU A 515 -7.57 15.34 -10.06
CA LEU A 515 -6.23 15.93 -10.07
C LEU A 515 -6.28 17.43 -10.40
N PHE A 516 -7.04 17.83 -11.44
CA PHE A 516 -7.17 19.23 -11.84
C PHE A 516 -7.85 20.09 -10.77
N MET A 517 -8.81 19.52 -10.04
CA MET A 517 -9.56 20.25 -9.03
C MET A 517 -8.95 20.13 -7.63
N LYS A 518 -7.86 19.38 -7.46
CA LYS A 518 -7.23 19.06 -6.16
C LYS A 518 -8.24 18.50 -5.16
N ASP A 519 -9.15 17.65 -5.62
CA ASP A 519 -10.25 17.08 -4.85
C ASP A 519 -10.21 15.53 -4.91
N THR A 520 -10.98 14.86 -4.06
CA THR A 520 -11.07 13.39 -4.13
C THR A 520 -11.97 12.93 -5.27
N VAL A 521 -11.69 11.77 -5.84
CA VAL A 521 -12.52 11.19 -6.91
C VAL A 521 -13.98 11.03 -6.45
N ALA A 522 -14.18 10.63 -5.18
CA ALA A 522 -15.50 10.50 -4.58
C ALA A 522 -16.27 11.84 -4.56
N ASN A 523 -15.57 12.93 -4.21
CA ASN A 523 -16.15 14.28 -4.21
C ASN A 523 -16.49 14.74 -5.64
N VAL A 524 -15.64 14.42 -6.63
CA VAL A 524 -15.93 14.72 -8.05
C VAL A 524 -17.22 14.02 -8.49
N TYR A 525 -17.39 12.73 -8.17
CA TYR A 525 -18.62 12.01 -8.46
C TYR A 525 -19.84 12.62 -7.76
N ALA A 526 -19.71 12.93 -6.48
CA ALA A 526 -20.80 13.55 -5.70
C ALA A 526 -21.18 14.93 -6.25
N ARG A 527 -20.19 15.74 -6.64
CA ARG A 527 -20.42 17.05 -7.26
C ARG A 527 -21.02 16.91 -8.67
N LYS A 528 -20.51 16.00 -9.51
CA LYS A 528 -21.09 15.66 -10.83
C LYS A 528 -22.56 15.32 -10.68
N SER A 529 -22.91 14.43 -9.76
CA SER A 529 -24.31 14.00 -9.51
C SER A 529 -25.20 15.16 -9.06
N ARG A 530 -24.73 16.00 -8.13
CA ARG A 530 -25.46 17.18 -7.65
C ARG A 530 -25.69 18.20 -8.76
N LEU A 531 -24.65 18.48 -9.57
CA LEU A 531 -24.75 19.42 -10.68
C LEU A 531 -25.69 18.88 -11.76
N LYS A 532 -25.61 17.58 -12.09
CA LYS A 532 -26.56 16.93 -13.02
C LYS A 532 -28.00 17.06 -12.51
N SER A 533 -28.24 16.81 -11.21
CA SER A 533 -29.57 16.97 -10.60
C SER A 533 -30.04 18.43 -10.61
N ARG A 534 -29.15 19.38 -10.31
CA ARG A 534 -29.45 20.82 -10.36
C ARG A 534 -29.84 21.28 -11.77
N ILE A 535 -29.11 20.83 -12.78
CA ILE A 535 -29.41 21.14 -14.18
C ILE A 535 -30.72 20.46 -14.60
N LYS A 536 -30.95 19.20 -14.16
CA LYS A 536 -32.17 18.47 -14.44
C LYS A 536 -33.43 19.12 -13.86
N SER A 537 -33.31 19.75 -12.69
CA SER A 537 -34.43 20.44 -12.03
C SER A 537 -34.64 21.88 -12.49
N ALA A 538 -33.72 22.45 -13.25
CA ALA A 538 -33.83 23.82 -13.76
C ALA A 538 -34.77 23.91 -14.95
N GLU A 539 -35.52 25.01 -15.07
CA GLU A 539 -36.36 25.34 -16.22
C GLU A 539 -35.58 26.32 -17.14
N THR A 540 -34.63 25.78 -17.92
CA THR A 540 -33.84 26.56 -18.89
C THR A 540 -33.99 26.01 -20.29
N ALA A 541 -33.90 26.88 -21.28
CA ALA A 541 -34.05 26.49 -22.69
C ALA A 541 -32.95 25.52 -23.17
N ASN A 542 -31.75 25.57 -22.53
CA ASN A 542 -30.59 24.78 -22.94
C ASN A 542 -30.37 23.52 -22.08
N LYS A 543 -31.36 23.12 -21.26
CA LYS A 543 -31.28 21.99 -20.34
C LYS A 543 -30.86 20.67 -21.01
N GLU A 544 -31.49 20.35 -22.16
CA GLU A 544 -31.21 19.11 -22.88
C GLU A 544 -29.79 19.08 -23.47
N LEU A 545 -29.29 20.22 -23.94
CA LEU A 545 -27.91 20.39 -24.38
C LEU A 545 -26.93 20.02 -23.26
N PHE A 546 -27.12 20.58 -22.07
CA PHE A 546 -26.25 20.31 -20.94
C PHE A 546 -26.33 18.87 -20.48
N LEU A 547 -27.53 18.29 -20.41
CA LEU A 547 -27.71 16.90 -20.00
C LEU A 547 -27.07 15.89 -20.96
N ALA A 548 -27.07 16.18 -22.26
CA ALA A 548 -26.41 15.35 -23.27
C ALA A 548 -24.88 15.29 -23.09
N LEU A 549 -24.28 16.34 -22.51
CA LEU A 549 -22.84 16.44 -22.30
C LEU A 549 -22.34 15.78 -21.02
N PHE A 550 -23.22 15.21 -20.20
CA PHE A 550 -22.80 14.48 -19.00
C PHE A 550 -22.32 13.05 -19.25
N GLY A 551 -22.45 12.52 -20.44
CA GLY A 551 -22.05 11.15 -20.79
C GLY A 551 -22.96 10.13 -20.17
#